data_e5e5ccf468012a1841edf58e6d34eb54
#
_entry.id   e5e5ccf468012a1841edf58e6d34eb54
#
_cell.length_a   1.000
_cell.length_b   1.000
_cell.length_c   1.000
_cell.angle_alpha   90.00
_cell.angle_beta   90.00
_cell.angle_gamma   90.00
#
_symmetry.space_group_name_H-M   'P 1'
#
loop_
_entity.id
_entity.type
_entity.pdbx_description
1 polymer ?
#
loop_
_entity_poly.entity_id
_entity_poly.type
_entity_poly.pdbx_seq_one_letter_code
_entity_poly.pdbx_strand_id
1 'polypeptide(L)'
;MLRYARLLASYDRANVIGTRDLDRIVLDHVLDSLSCFLHEPMLEAGRLADVGSGGGLPAIPISIVRHDMATTLIESTGKKAHFLRHAAEHLALEGVEIANTRVEDIGRIPEHRGAYDVATSRAVARLSVVAEYSVPLLRVSGQAVAMKGRLEREEVEEGGRAVGVLGAQIAGVLTVEMLPEVGQKERNLVIIQKVAETPTRYPRRSGMVAKRPLGVS
;
A
#
# COMPACT_ATOMS: atom_id res chain seq x y z
N MET A 1 6.09 -14.87 10.06
CA MET A 1 4.84 -15.04 9.27
C MET A 1 3.71 -15.72 10.03
N LEU A 2 3.87 -16.98 10.50
CA LEU A 2 2.77 -17.71 11.17
C LEU A 2 2.25 -17.01 12.44
N ARG A 3 3.12 -16.40 13.25
CA ARG A 3 2.71 -15.58 14.42
C ARG A 3 1.79 -14.43 14.01
N TYR A 4 2.11 -13.74 12.93
CA TYR A 4 1.28 -12.66 12.39
C TYR A 4 -0.07 -13.16 11.87
N ALA A 5 -0.08 -14.26 11.12
CA ALA A 5 -1.33 -14.86 10.63
C ALA A 5 -2.26 -15.28 11.79
N ARG A 6 -1.71 -15.87 12.86
CA ARG A 6 -2.47 -16.20 14.08
C ARG A 6 -3.01 -14.97 14.78
N LEU A 7 -2.22 -13.89 14.83
CA LEU A 7 -2.67 -12.61 15.40
C LEU A 7 -3.85 -12.03 14.62
N LEU A 8 -3.79 -12.03 13.29
CA LEU A 8 -4.91 -11.60 12.43
C LEU A 8 -6.17 -12.44 12.67
N ALA A 9 -6.03 -13.78 12.76
CA ALA A 9 -7.14 -14.70 12.96
C ALA A 9 -7.83 -14.52 14.31
N SER A 10 -7.07 -14.21 15.37
CA SER A 10 -7.56 -14.13 16.74
C SER A 10 -8.05 -12.73 17.15
N TYR A 11 -7.71 -11.67 16.37
CA TYR A 11 -8.05 -10.30 16.77
C TYR A 11 -9.55 -10.00 16.60
N ASP A 12 -10.21 -9.59 17.67
CA ASP A 12 -11.66 -9.38 17.74
C ASP A 12 -12.09 -7.92 18.00
N ARG A 13 -11.13 -7.02 18.32
CA ARG A 13 -11.42 -5.62 18.67
C ARG A 13 -11.67 -4.72 17.46
N ALA A 14 -11.31 -5.18 16.26
CA ALA A 14 -11.57 -4.50 14.99
C ALA A 14 -11.63 -5.52 13.85
N ASN A 15 -12.40 -5.19 12.81
CA ASN A 15 -12.34 -5.96 11.56
C ASN A 15 -11.08 -5.57 10.77
N VAL A 16 -10.00 -6.33 10.97
CA VAL A 16 -8.70 -6.12 10.32
C VAL A 16 -8.49 -7.03 9.11
N ILE A 17 -9.27 -8.12 9.03
CA ILE A 17 -9.24 -9.07 7.93
C ILE A 17 -10.61 -9.75 7.76
N GLY A 18 -10.97 -10.10 6.54
CA GLY A 18 -12.28 -10.64 6.19
C GLY A 18 -12.50 -12.13 6.52
N THR A 19 -11.47 -12.84 7.01
CA THR A 19 -11.53 -14.25 7.36
C THR A 19 -10.77 -14.54 8.64
N ARG A 20 -11.16 -15.62 9.35
CA ARG A 20 -10.41 -16.15 10.51
C ARG A 20 -9.76 -17.50 10.20
N ASP A 21 -9.95 -18.02 9.00
CA ASP A 21 -9.32 -19.23 8.51
C ASP A 21 -7.81 -18.97 8.29
N LEU A 22 -6.99 -19.70 9.04
CA LEU A 22 -5.54 -19.49 9.06
C LEU A 22 -4.90 -19.80 7.71
N ASP A 23 -5.35 -20.84 7.03
CA ASP A 23 -4.81 -21.24 5.73
C ASP A 23 -5.13 -20.17 4.68
N ARG A 24 -6.36 -19.63 4.67
CA ARG A 24 -6.73 -18.51 3.82
C ARG A 24 -5.97 -17.23 4.15
N ILE A 25 -5.70 -16.95 5.43
CA ILE A 25 -4.87 -15.80 5.80
C ILE A 25 -3.47 -15.95 5.24
N VAL A 26 -2.88 -17.13 5.33
CA VAL A 26 -1.54 -17.39 4.80
C VAL A 26 -1.54 -17.31 3.27
N LEU A 27 -2.44 -18.03 2.61
CA LEU A 27 -2.44 -18.15 1.16
C LEU A 27 -2.95 -16.88 0.47
N ASP A 28 -4.14 -16.38 0.85
CA ASP A 28 -4.81 -15.28 0.15
C ASP A 28 -4.27 -13.89 0.55
N HIS A 29 -3.54 -13.80 1.69
CA HIS A 29 -3.13 -12.49 2.20
C HIS A 29 -1.63 -12.38 2.44
N VAL A 30 -1.00 -13.32 3.13
CA VAL A 30 0.45 -13.22 3.42
C VAL A 30 1.26 -13.47 2.15
N LEU A 31 0.99 -14.55 1.41
CA LEU A 31 1.67 -14.82 0.13
C LEU A 31 1.39 -13.74 -0.91
N ASP A 32 0.14 -13.29 -1.03
CA ASP A 32 -0.22 -12.16 -1.90
C ASP A 32 0.60 -10.90 -1.56
N SER A 33 0.80 -10.60 -0.27
CA SER A 33 1.63 -9.47 0.16
C SER A 33 3.09 -9.60 -0.26
N LEU A 34 3.64 -10.81 -0.21
CA LEU A 34 5.03 -11.08 -0.61
C LEU A 34 5.23 -11.00 -2.13
N SER A 35 4.15 -11.03 -2.93
CA SER A 35 4.26 -10.81 -4.37
C SER A 35 4.84 -9.44 -4.73
N CYS A 36 4.79 -8.46 -3.82
CA CYS A 36 5.45 -7.17 -4.02
C CYS A 36 6.96 -7.31 -4.29
N PHE A 37 7.61 -8.40 -3.85
CA PHE A 37 9.02 -8.67 -4.13
C PHE A 37 9.30 -9.12 -5.58
N LEU A 38 8.27 -9.40 -6.39
CA LEU A 38 8.42 -9.56 -7.83
C LEU A 38 8.82 -8.25 -8.52
N HIS A 39 8.66 -7.13 -7.83
CA HIS A 39 9.13 -5.82 -8.25
C HIS A 39 10.49 -5.55 -7.62
N GLU A 40 11.56 -5.67 -8.43
CA GLU A 40 12.96 -5.60 -7.96
C GLU A 40 13.28 -4.39 -7.05
N PRO A 41 12.80 -3.14 -7.33
CA PRO A 41 13.05 -2.01 -6.44
C PRO A 41 12.57 -2.19 -5.00
N MET A 42 11.63 -3.11 -4.74
CA MET A 42 11.22 -3.49 -3.38
C MET A 42 12.37 -4.16 -2.59
N LEU A 43 13.27 -4.85 -3.28
CA LEU A 43 14.41 -5.54 -2.67
C LEU A 43 15.50 -4.58 -2.18
N GLU A 44 15.57 -3.38 -2.75
CA GLU A 44 16.61 -2.38 -2.46
C GLU A 44 16.09 -1.17 -1.69
N ALA A 45 14.76 -1.04 -1.54
CA ALA A 45 14.14 0.09 -0.87
C ALA A 45 14.60 0.21 0.58
N GLY A 46 14.99 1.40 0.99
CA GLY A 46 15.34 1.74 2.38
C GLY A 46 14.14 2.26 3.17
N ARG A 47 13.18 2.89 2.49
CA ARG A 47 11.98 3.49 3.11
C ARG A 47 10.70 3.13 2.38
N LEU A 48 9.75 2.54 3.09
CA LEU A 48 8.43 2.13 2.60
C LEU A 48 7.30 2.92 3.28
N ALA A 49 6.36 3.44 2.51
CA ALA A 49 5.06 3.90 2.99
C ALA A 49 3.96 2.92 2.60
N ASP A 50 3.15 2.46 3.54
CA ASP A 50 1.98 1.65 3.22
C ASP A 50 0.70 2.46 3.38
N VAL A 51 -0.03 2.62 2.29
CA VAL A 51 -1.19 3.50 2.19
C VAL A 51 -2.47 2.74 2.50
N GLY A 52 -3.14 3.11 3.59
CA GLY A 52 -4.36 2.45 4.03
C GLY A 52 -4.09 1.05 4.58
N SER A 53 -3.15 0.93 5.48
CA SER A 53 -2.55 -0.34 5.93
C SER A 53 -3.55 -1.37 6.49
N GLY A 54 -4.69 -0.94 7.03
CA GLY A 54 -5.74 -1.84 7.51
C GLY A 54 -5.26 -2.85 8.54
N GLY A 55 -5.20 -4.11 8.16
CA GLY A 55 -4.60 -5.18 8.97
C GLY A 55 -3.08 -5.30 8.85
N GLY A 56 -2.40 -4.35 8.19
CA GLY A 56 -0.95 -4.39 7.97
C GLY A 56 -0.52 -5.15 6.71
N LEU A 57 -1.40 -5.26 5.74
CA LEU A 57 -1.18 -5.97 4.48
C LEU A 57 -1.09 -4.98 3.30
N PRO A 58 0.04 -4.93 2.56
CA PRO A 58 1.12 -5.90 2.54
C PRO A 58 2.28 -5.61 3.49
N ALA A 59 2.34 -4.47 4.18
CA ALA A 59 3.53 -3.95 4.81
C ALA A 59 4.11 -4.83 5.94
N ILE A 60 3.29 -5.41 6.83
CA ILE A 60 3.82 -6.27 7.91
C ILE A 60 4.53 -7.53 7.36
N PRO A 61 3.98 -8.31 6.41
CA PRO A 61 4.73 -9.38 5.75
C PRO A 61 6.03 -8.90 5.11
N ILE A 62 6.03 -7.75 4.45
CA ILE A 62 7.23 -7.15 3.87
C ILE A 62 8.26 -6.81 4.95
N SER A 63 7.85 -6.14 6.05
CA SER A 63 8.75 -5.76 7.16
C SER A 63 9.30 -6.98 7.93
N ILE A 64 8.59 -8.11 7.97
CA ILE A 64 9.11 -9.35 8.54
C ILE A 64 10.26 -9.93 7.68
N VAL A 65 10.23 -9.74 6.36
CA VAL A 65 11.31 -10.18 5.44
C VAL A 65 12.44 -9.15 5.39
N ARG A 66 12.09 -7.87 5.30
CA ARG A 66 13.00 -6.73 5.19
C ARG A 66 12.99 -5.93 6.49
N HIS A 67 13.55 -6.51 7.55
CA HIS A 67 13.67 -5.88 8.87
C HIS A 67 14.64 -4.68 8.90
N ASP A 68 15.45 -4.51 7.86
CA ASP A 68 16.36 -3.39 7.62
C ASP A 68 15.67 -2.17 7.00
N MET A 69 14.44 -2.31 6.48
CA MET A 69 13.71 -1.26 5.80
C MET A 69 12.81 -0.47 6.78
N ALA A 70 12.99 0.85 6.83
CA ALA A 70 12.12 1.73 7.60
C ALA A 70 10.72 1.79 6.96
N THR A 71 9.70 1.34 7.67
CA THR A 71 8.32 1.21 7.15
C THR A 71 7.36 2.10 7.93
N THR A 72 6.61 2.95 7.23
CA THR A 72 5.51 3.74 7.82
C THR A 72 4.16 3.19 7.37
N LEU A 73 3.37 2.69 8.31
CA LEU A 73 2.01 2.22 8.07
C LEU A 73 1.02 3.36 8.31
N ILE A 74 0.32 3.77 7.26
CA ILE A 74 -0.61 4.92 7.31
C ILE A 74 -2.04 4.38 7.38
N GLU A 75 -2.72 4.59 8.51
CA GLU A 75 -4.09 4.13 8.73
C GLU A 75 -4.91 5.16 9.50
N SER A 76 -6.02 5.60 8.90
CA SER A 76 -6.85 6.65 9.49
C SER A 76 -7.82 6.15 10.58
N THR A 77 -8.11 4.85 10.60
CA THR A 77 -9.06 4.25 11.55
C THR A 77 -8.34 3.90 12.86
N GLY A 78 -8.64 4.61 13.95
CA GLY A 78 -7.95 4.44 15.23
C GLY A 78 -7.92 3.00 15.75
N LYS A 79 -9.01 2.22 15.60
CA LYS A 79 -9.05 0.80 16.01
C LYS A 79 -8.08 -0.08 15.21
N LYS A 80 -7.92 0.20 13.90
CA LYS A 80 -6.96 -0.52 13.05
C LYS A 80 -5.53 -0.08 13.35
N ALA A 81 -5.29 1.21 13.54
CA ALA A 81 -3.98 1.72 13.97
C ALA A 81 -3.55 1.15 15.34
N HIS A 82 -4.49 0.93 16.26
CA HIS A 82 -4.22 0.23 17.51
C HIS A 82 -3.78 -1.23 17.27
N PHE A 83 -4.48 -1.95 16.38
CA PHE A 83 -4.06 -3.29 15.96
C PHE A 83 -2.65 -3.29 15.37
N LEU A 84 -2.33 -2.34 14.50
CA LEU A 84 -1.01 -2.25 13.87
C LEU A 84 0.12 -2.07 14.90
N ARG A 85 -0.08 -1.20 15.91
CA ARG A 85 0.88 -1.04 17.02
C ARG A 85 1.05 -2.34 17.80
N HIS A 86 -0.07 -2.97 18.19
CA HIS A 86 -0.05 -4.26 18.86
C HIS A 86 0.67 -5.34 18.04
N ALA A 87 0.45 -5.39 16.72
CA ALA A 87 1.12 -6.32 15.83
C ALA A 87 2.62 -6.05 15.73
N ALA A 88 3.04 -4.79 15.57
CA ALA A 88 4.44 -4.40 15.51
C ALA A 88 5.19 -4.78 16.80
N GLU A 89 4.62 -4.47 17.97
CA GLU A 89 5.15 -4.85 19.28
C GLU A 89 5.24 -6.37 19.44
N HIS A 90 4.15 -7.09 19.16
CA HIS A 90 4.09 -8.56 19.32
C HIS A 90 5.07 -9.29 18.41
N LEU A 91 5.39 -8.73 17.25
CA LEU A 91 6.31 -9.29 16.27
C LEU A 91 7.74 -8.74 16.40
N ALA A 92 7.97 -7.79 17.33
CA ALA A 92 9.25 -7.09 17.52
C ALA A 92 9.79 -6.45 16.23
N LEU A 93 8.93 -5.69 15.53
CA LEU A 93 9.28 -4.99 14.29
C LEU A 93 9.81 -3.58 14.63
N GLU A 94 11.12 -3.45 14.83
CA GLU A 94 11.76 -2.21 15.29
C GLU A 94 11.70 -1.08 14.26
N GLY A 95 11.75 -1.39 12.95
CA GLY A 95 11.73 -0.42 11.84
C GLY A 95 10.32 0.05 11.40
N VAL A 96 9.27 -0.26 12.19
CA VAL A 96 7.88 0.00 11.79
C VAL A 96 7.26 1.13 12.61
N GLU A 97 6.89 2.21 11.92
CA GLU A 97 6.13 3.34 12.46
C GLU A 97 4.66 3.25 12.08
N ILE A 98 3.74 3.56 12.99
CA ILE A 98 2.31 3.62 12.71
C ILE A 98 1.80 5.06 12.77
N ALA A 99 1.48 5.63 11.61
CA ALA A 99 0.88 6.94 11.45
C ALA A 99 -0.64 6.84 11.46
N ASN A 100 -1.27 7.18 12.60
CA ASN A 100 -2.73 7.19 12.68
C ASN A 100 -3.29 8.53 12.18
N THR A 101 -3.32 8.68 10.86
CA THR A 101 -3.75 9.89 10.17
C THR A 101 -4.33 9.57 8.79
N ARG A 102 -4.92 10.57 8.14
CA ARG A 102 -5.28 10.47 6.73
C ARG A 102 -4.03 10.58 5.86
N VAL A 103 -4.03 9.84 4.73
CA VAL A 103 -2.91 9.87 3.78
C VAL A 103 -2.73 11.26 3.19
N GLU A 104 -3.83 11.98 2.92
CA GLU A 104 -3.80 13.34 2.41
C GLU A 104 -3.11 14.32 3.37
N ASP A 105 -3.26 14.08 4.67
CA ASP A 105 -2.67 14.97 5.70
C ASP A 105 -1.18 14.68 5.86
N ILE A 106 -0.77 13.41 6.00
CA ILE A 106 0.64 13.03 6.12
C ILE A 106 1.45 13.35 4.85
N GLY A 107 0.84 13.22 3.65
CA GLY A 107 1.49 13.56 2.38
C GLY A 107 1.79 15.05 2.19
N ARG A 108 1.37 15.91 3.14
CA ARG A 108 1.70 17.34 3.20
C ARG A 108 2.78 17.66 4.22
N ILE A 109 3.10 16.73 5.11
CA ILE A 109 4.12 16.89 6.15
C ILE A 109 5.49 16.78 5.49
N PRO A 110 6.42 17.74 5.67
CA PRO A 110 7.71 17.77 5.00
C PRO A 110 8.55 16.48 5.18
N GLU A 111 8.48 15.87 6.37
CA GLU A 111 9.23 14.66 6.73
C GLU A 111 8.78 13.42 5.98
N HIS A 112 7.56 13.45 5.44
CA HIS A 112 6.94 12.34 4.72
C HIS A 112 6.78 12.61 3.23
N ARG A 113 6.66 13.88 2.84
CA ARG A 113 6.51 14.28 1.45
C ARG A 113 7.82 14.05 0.69
N GLY A 114 7.77 13.30 -0.40
CA GLY A 114 8.95 13.02 -1.23
C GLY A 114 10.04 12.21 -0.52
N ALA A 115 9.68 11.43 0.52
CA ALA A 115 10.64 10.82 1.43
C ALA A 115 10.80 9.29 1.27
N TYR A 116 9.93 8.65 0.50
CA TYR A 116 9.89 7.19 0.40
C TYR A 116 10.41 6.69 -0.94
N ASP A 117 11.15 5.58 -0.90
CA ASP A 117 11.61 4.87 -2.09
C ASP A 117 10.45 4.15 -2.76
N VAL A 118 9.64 3.46 -1.94
CA VAL A 118 8.48 2.71 -2.39
C VAL A 118 7.25 3.06 -1.54
N ALA A 119 6.09 3.09 -2.19
CA ALA A 119 4.79 3.13 -1.53
C ALA A 119 3.97 1.90 -1.92
N THR A 120 3.32 1.24 -0.97
CA THR A 120 2.40 0.13 -1.24
C THR A 120 0.96 0.53 -0.95
N SER A 121 0.02 -0.12 -1.62
CA SER A 121 -1.40 -0.06 -1.30
C SER A 121 -2.10 -1.34 -1.71
N ARG A 122 -3.06 -1.79 -0.91
CA ARG A 122 -3.88 -2.95 -1.20
C ARG A 122 -5.34 -2.70 -0.80
N ALA A 123 -6.26 -2.99 -1.72
CA ALA A 123 -7.71 -2.88 -1.48
C ALA A 123 -8.19 -1.50 -0.95
N VAL A 124 -7.50 -0.42 -1.34
CA VAL A 124 -7.78 0.94 -0.86
C VAL A 124 -8.88 1.61 -1.68
N ALA A 125 -8.66 1.76 -3.00
CA ALA A 125 -9.56 2.49 -3.90
C ALA A 125 -9.20 2.25 -5.37
N ARG A 126 -9.86 2.99 -6.29
CA ARG A 126 -9.49 3.06 -7.72
C ARG A 126 -8.07 3.59 -7.89
N LEU A 127 -7.43 3.23 -9.01
CA LEU A 127 -6.03 3.57 -9.28
C LEU A 127 -5.75 5.08 -9.24
N SER A 128 -6.67 5.90 -9.73
CA SER A 128 -6.57 7.37 -9.71
C SER A 128 -6.51 7.95 -8.28
N VAL A 129 -7.25 7.36 -7.35
CA VAL A 129 -7.22 7.73 -5.93
C VAL A 129 -5.93 7.25 -5.27
N VAL A 130 -5.53 6.00 -5.52
CA VAL A 130 -4.28 5.43 -5.02
C VAL A 130 -3.08 6.25 -5.50
N ALA A 131 -3.09 6.71 -6.75
CA ALA A 131 -2.05 7.57 -7.29
C ALA A 131 -1.90 8.86 -6.48
N GLU A 132 -3.01 9.58 -6.20
CA GLU A 132 -2.94 10.83 -5.44
C GLU A 132 -2.52 10.61 -3.97
N TYR A 133 -2.80 9.44 -3.40
CA TYR A 133 -2.34 9.09 -2.07
C TYR A 133 -0.84 8.77 -2.04
N SER A 134 -0.34 8.03 -3.04
CA SER A 134 1.01 7.47 -3.01
C SER A 134 2.07 8.39 -3.60
N VAL A 135 1.81 9.03 -4.75
CA VAL A 135 2.83 9.80 -5.49
C VAL A 135 3.42 10.96 -4.70
N PRO A 136 2.65 11.75 -3.90
CA PRO A 136 3.23 12.81 -3.07
C PRO A 136 4.23 12.32 -2.02
N LEU A 137 4.10 11.08 -1.54
CA LEU A 137 4.99 10.47 -0.56
C LEU A 137 6.33 10.04 -1.16
N LEU A 138 6.35 9.68 -2.44
CA LEU A 138 7.53 9.17 -3.13
C LEU A 138 8.57 10.27 -3.37
N ARG A 139 9.85 9.95 -3.23
CA ARG A 139 10.93 10.76 -3.83
C ARG A 139 10.87 10.69 -5.36
N VAL A 140 11.52 11.61 -6.05
CA VAL A 140 11.71 11.48 -7.50
C VAL A 140 12.47 10.18 -7.79
N SER A 141 12.07 9.46 -8.80
CA SER A 141 12.46 8.08 -9.15
C SER A 141 11.92 6.99 -8.22
N GLY A 142 11.27 7.34 -7.12
CA GLY A 142 10.56 6.37 -6.26
C GLY A 142 9.33 5.79 -6.96
N GLN A 143 8.83 4.66 -6.46
CA GLN A 143 7.77 3.90 -7.13
C GLN A 143 6.65 3.49 -6.19
N ALA A 144 5.40 3.53 -6.67
CA ALA A 144 4.28 2.93 -5.96
C ALA A 144 3.92 1.58 -6.57
N VAL A 145 3.63 0.61 -5.71
CA VAL A 145 3.12 -0.72 -6.04
C VAL A 145 1.67 -0.80 -5.57
N ALA A 146 0.74 -0.60 -6.50
CA ALA A 146 -0.68 -0.72 -6.21
C ALA A 146 -1.13 -2.16 -6.48
N MET A 147 -1.45 -2.91 -5.41
CA MET A 147 -1.95 -4.28 -5.49
C MET A 147 -3.43 -4.26 -5.87
N LYS A 148 -3.73 -4.80 -7.04
CA LYS A 148 -5.06 -4.81 -7.62
C LYS A 148 -5.49 -6.24 -7.97
N GLY A 149 -6.79 -6.49 -7.96
CA GLY A 149 -7.35 -7.66 -8.62
C GLY A 149 -7.48 -7.41 -10.12
N ARG A 150 -8.63 -7.77 -10.69
CA ARG A 150 -8.92 -7.46 -12.08
C ARG A 150 -8.84 -5.97 -12.35
N LEU A 151 -8.15 -5.61 -13.42
CA LEU A 151 -7.99 -4.24 -13.89
C LEU A 151 -8.87 -4.02 -15.12
N GLU A 152 -9.83 -3.11 -14.98
CA GLU A 152 -10.61 -2.67 -16.14
C GLU A 152 -9.81 -1.60 -16.92
N ARG A 153 -9.93 -1.63 -18.25
CA ARG A 153 -9.22 -0.70 -19.13
C ARG A 153 -9.46 0.76 -18.75
N GLU A 154 -10.70 1.10 -18.44
CA GLU A 154 -11.10 2.45 -18.02
C GLU A 154 -10.36 2.90 -16.73
N GLU A 155 -10.21 2.00 -15.75
CA GLU A 155 -9.47 2.29 -14.51
C GLU A 155 -8.00 2.61 -14.78
N VAL A 156 -7.37 1.88 -15.72
CA VAL A 156 -5.98 2.13 -16.12
C VAL A 156 -5.84 3.46 -16.86
N GLU A 157 -6.77 3.79 -17.76
CA GLU A 157 -6.78 5.05 -18.49
C GLU A 157 -6.99 6.26 -17.57
N GLU A 158 -7.94 6.18 -16.63
CA GLU A 158 -8.15 7.21 -15.58
C GLU A 158 -6.92 7.36 -14.68
N GLY A 159 -6.36 6.22 -14.25
CA GLY A 159 -5.12 6.19 -13.47
C GLY A 159 -3.97 6.84 -14.21
N GLY A 160 -3.81 6.56 -15.51
CA GLY A 160 -2.79 7.17 -16.36
C GLY A 160 -2.89 8.70 -16.43
N ARG A 161 -4.12 9.22 -16.57
CA ARG A 161 -4.34 10.67 -16.52
C ARG A 161 -4.02 11.27 -15.16
N ALA A 162 -4.42 10.57 -14.08
CA ALA A 162 -4.17 11.01 -12.71
C ALA A 162 -2.67 11.07 -12.38
N VAL A 163 -1.90 10.03 -12.72
CA VAL A 163 -0.45 10.01 -12.43
C VAL A 163 0.29 11.10 -13.19
N GLY A 164 -0.11 11.41 -14.44
CA GLY A 164 0.49 12.50 -15.23
C GLY A 164 0.36 13.86 -14.54
N VAL A 165 -0.82 14.15 -13.96
CA VAL A 165 -1.07 15.38 -13.20
C VAL A 165 -0.22 15.48 -11.92
N LEU A 166 0.18 14.32 -11.35
CA LEU A 166 0.94 14.22 -10.11
C LEU A 166 2.47 14.21 -10.31
N GLY A 167 2.95 14.25 -11.57
CA GLY A 167 4.38 14.16 -11.89
C GLY A 167 4.89 12.71 -11.91
N ALA A 168 4.05 11.76 -12.31
CA ALA A 168 4.38 10.34 -12.37
C ALA A 168 3.87 9.71 -13.68
N GLN A 169 4.20 8.45 -13.89
CA GLN A 169 3.72 7.62 -15.00
C GLN A 169 3.44 6.20 -14.54
N ILE A 170 2.57 5.48 -15.24
CA ILE A 170 2.44 4.03 -15.08
C ILE A 170 3.65 3.41 -15.80
N ALA A 171 4.55 2.80 -15.04
CA ALA A 171 5.75 2.15 -15.57
C ALA A 171 5.47 0.72 -16.07
N GLY A 172 4.43 0.07 -15.55
CA GLY A 172 4.03 -1.26 -15.98
C GLY A 172 2.95 -1.88 -15.11
N VAL A 173 2.51 -3.04 -15.54
CA VAL A 173 1.60 -3.91 -14.77
C VAL A 173 2.21 -5.31 -14.77
N LEU A 174 2.46 -5.86 -13.58
CA LEU A 174 2.92 -7.22 -13.39
C LEU A 174 1.73 -8.09 -12.98
N THR A 175 1.35 -9.05 -13.80
CA THR A 175 0.37 -10.06 -13.42
C THR A 175 1.04 -11.11 -12.55
N VAL A 176 0.48 -11.34 -11.36
CA VAL A 176 1.01 -12.30 -10.39
C VAL A 176 0.34 -13.65 -10.61
N GLU A 177 1.13 -14.64 -10.96
CA GLU A 177 0.68 -16.04 -11.00
C GLU A 177 0.66 -16.58 -9.58
N MET A 178 -0.55 -16.81 -9.08
CA MET A 178 -0.74 -17.41 -7.75
C MET A 178 -0.73 -18.93 -7.84
N LEU A 179 -0.39 -19.59 -6.73
CA LEU A 179 -0.47 -21.05 -6.62
C LEU A 179 -1.91 -21.52 -6.89
N PRO A 180 -2.10 -22.69 -7.53
CA PRO A 180 -3.44 -23.23 -7.84
C PRO A 180 -4.37 -23.34 -6.62
N GLU A 181 -3.79 -23.60 -5.44
CA GLU A 181 -4.48 -23.72 -4.16
C GLU A 181 -5.12 -22.40 -3.68
N VAL A 182 -4.62 -21.27 -4.16
CA VAL A 182 -5.15 -19.91 -3.86
C VAL A 182 -6.38 -19.59 -4.72
N GLY A 183 -6.67 -20.44 -5.71
CA GLY A 183 -7.74 -20.22 -6.66
C GLY A 183 -7.36 -19.22 -7.77
N GLN A 184 -8.19 -19.18 -8.82
CA GLN A 184 -7.94 -18.37 -10.03
C GLN A 184 -8.32 -16.89 -9.83
N LYS A 185 -7.89 -16.27 -8.74
CA LYS A 185 -8.11 -14.83 -8.56
C LYS A 185 -7.01 -14.06 -9.26
N GLU A 186 -7.40 -13.22 -10.20
CA GLU A 186 -6.49 -12.31 -10.87
C GLU A 186 -5.82 -11.37 -9.87
N ARG A 187 -4.50 -11.22 -9.97
CA ARG A 187 -3.67 -10.35 -9.16
C ARG A 187 -2.73 -9.55 -10.05
N ASN A 188 -2.73 -8.25 -9.87
CA ASN A 188 -1.90 -7.34 -10.64
C ASN A 188 -1.19 -6.37 -9.70
N LEU A 189 0.08 -6.12 -9.96
CA LEU A 189 0.86 -5.05 -9.37
C LEU A 189 0.97 -3.94 -10.39
N VAL A 190 0.28 -2.83 -10.18
CA VAL A 190 0.43 -1.64 -11.02
C VAL A 190 1.57 -0.82 -10.47
N ILE A 191 2.60 -0.63 -11.29
CA ILE A 191 3.80 0.12 -10.93
C ILE A 191 3.66 1.56 -11.42
N ILE A 192 3.70 2.50 -10.48
CA ILE A 192 3.64 3.94 -10.75
C ILE A 192 5.00 4.52 -10.38
N GLN A 193 5.72 5.09 -11.35
CA GLN A 193 7.01 5.74 -11.15
C GLN A 193 6.86 7.26 -11.07
N LYS A 194 7.38 7.86 -10.01
CA LYS A 194 7.48 9.32 -9.92
C LYS A 194 8.64 9.83 -10.76
N VAL A 195 8.34 10.69 -11.74
CA VAL A 195 9.33 11.23 -12.69
C VAL A 195 9.64 12.71 -12.48
N ALA A 196 8.80 13.43 -11.74
CA ALA A 196 8.97 14.83 -11.41
C ALA A 196 8.38 15.16 -10.05
N GLU A 197 8.69 16.32 -9.49
CA GLU A 197 8.08 16.79 -8.25
C GLU A 197 6.57 16.94 -8.38
N THR A 198 5.85 16.42 -7.40
CA THR A 198 4.40 16.55 -7.33
C THR A 198 4.02 18.00 -7.00
N PRO A 199 3.14 18.63 -7.79
CA PRO A 199 2.70 20.01 -7.52
C PRO A 199 2.18 20.17 -6.08
N THR A 200 2.50 21.28 -5.43
CA THR A 200 2.24 21.53 -3.99
C THR A 200 0.75 21.49 -3.61
N ARG A 201 -0.15 21.70 -4.58
CA ARG A 201 -1.61 21.56 -4.38
C ARG A 201 -2.06 20.11 -4.13
N TYR A 202 -1.20 19.10 -4.38
CA TYR A 202 -1.46 17.69 -4.12
C TYR A 202 -0.61 17.16 -2.96
N PRO A 203 -1.14 16.19 -2.19
CA PRO A 203 -2.50 15.65 -2.27
C PRO A 203 -3.53 16.74 -1.93
N ARG A 204 -4.73 16.65 -2.49
CA ARG A 204 -5.85 17.53 -2.11
C ARG A 204 -6.28 17.24 -0.66
N ARG A 205 -7.04 18.14 -0.07
CA ARG A 205 -7.50 17.99 1.33
C ARG A 205 -8.27 16.68 1.55
N SER A 206 -8.21 16.18 2.77
CA SER A 206 -8.86 14.94 3.20
C SER A 206 -10.33 14.86 2.78
N GLY A 207 -10.71 13.71 2.23
CA GLY A 207 -12.04 13.41 1.71
C GLY A 207 -12.36 13.97 0.33
N MET A 208 -11.52 14.84 -0.26
CA MET A 208 -11.70 15.33 -1.63
C MET A 208 -11.27 14.29 -2.66
N VAL A 209 -10.17 13.62 -2.41
CA VAL A 209 -9.53 12.67 -3.33
C VAL A 209 -10.49 11.55 -3.75
N ALA A 210 -11.13 10.91 -2.78
CA ALA A 210 -12.07 9.82 -3.03
C ALA A 210 -13.41 10.30 -3.64
N LYS A 211 -13.86 11.53 -3.30
CA LYS A 211 -15.13 12.08 -3.81
C LYS A 211 -15.04 12.57 -5.24
N ARG A 212 -13.89 13.07 -5.66
CA ARG A 212 -13.60 13.62 -6.99
C ARG A 212 -12.25 13.14 -7.47
N PRO A 213 -12.10 11.87 -7.87
CA PRO A 213 -10.82 11.33 -8.32
C PRO A 213 -10.26 12.14 -9.50
N LEU A 214 -8.93 12.21 -9.58
CA LEU A 214 -8.26 12.81 -10.73
C LEU A 214 -8.41 11.91 -11.96
N GLY A 215 -8.41 12.51 -13.15
CA GLY A 215 -8.45 11.74 -14.41
C GLY A 215 -9.82 11.13 -14.76
N VAL A 216 -10.83 11.29 -13.92
CA VAL A 216 -12.22 10.94 -14.24
C VAL A 216 -12.84 12.13 -14.97
N SER A 217 -13.32 11.91 -16.19
CA SER A 217 -14.05 12.89 -17.04
C SER A 217 -15.52 12.93 -16.65
#